data_d487de33df0ce061a0d7516545a4c192
#
_entry.id   d487de33df0ce061a0d7516545a4c192
#
_cell.length_a   1.000
_cell.length_b   1.000
_cell.length_c   1.000
_cell.angle_alpha   90.00
_cell.angle_beta   90.00
_cell.angle_gamma   90.00
#
_symmetry.space_group_name_H-M   'P 1'
#
loop_
_entity.id
_entity.type
_entity.pdbx_description
1 polymer ?
#
loop_
_entity_poly.entity_id
_entity_poly.type
_entity_poly.pdbx_seq_one_letter_code
_entity_poly.pdbx_strand_id
1 'polypeptide(L)'
;ANFGMVAGSLEARQGAWIFQPAAMRLLQTQGDGKKREVRKSSENLRRARELHEGLHVFLDEHPPELVFVEVPSGAQNANAAMGLGIAVGILGSIRAPVIEVAPIEVKRLFTPRQEMVPKMRIIKWAYDAWPHAPWLTHGGKRTLNNEHLADACATVVAGLVTPTFKQLLALRGAHEVPLPSTARRRLLE
;
A
#
# COMPACT_ATOMS: atom_id res chain seq x y z
N ALA A 1 -11.46 1.88 -9.99
CA ALA A 1 -10.17 1.64 -9.34
C ALA A 1 -10.38 1.57 -7.83
N ASN A 2 -9.55 0.78 -7.18
CA ASN A 2 -9.49 0.70 -5.72
C ASN A 2 -8.09 1.14 -5.29
N PHE A 3 -8.01 2.02 -4.31
CA PHE A 3 -6.76 2.56 -3.80
C PHE A 3 -6.78 2.48 -2.28
N GLY A 4 -6.05 1.51 -1.72
CA GLY A 4 -5.93 1.29 -0.28
C GLY A 4 -4.84 2.18 0.30
N MET A 5 -5.12 2.84 1.41
CA MET A 5 -4.19 3.69 2.14
C MET A 5 -4.19 3.32 3.62
N VAL A 6 -3.01 3.33 4.21
CA VAL A 6 -2.82 3.11 5.64
C VAL A 6 -1.85 4.14 6.19
N ALA A 7 -2.14 4.68 7.36
CA ALA A 7 -1.23 5.54 8.11
C ALA A 7 -1.00 4.94 9.49
N GLY A 8 0.19 5.17 10.04
CA GLY A 8 0.56 4.63 11.34
C GLY A 8 1.97 5.03 11.74
N SER A 9 2.47 4.44 12.81
CA SER A 9 3.83 4.69 13.32
C SER A 9 4.77 3.53 13.01
N LEU A 10 6.07 3.85 12.95
CA LEU A 10 7.14 2.89 12.94
C LEU A 10 7.82 2.87 14.30
N GLU A 11 7.90 1.71 14.90
CA GLU A 11 8.55 1.51 16.21
C GLU A 11 9.75 0.60 16.06
N ALA A 12 10.87 0.99 16.65
CA ALA A 12 12.04 0.12 16.77
C ALA A 12 11.86 -0.82 17.96
N ARG A 13 11.77 -2.13 17.73
CA ARG A 13 11.65 -3.15 18.77
C ARG A 13 12.63 -4.30 18.51
N GLN A 14 13.44 -4.63 19.51
CA GLN A 14 14.36 -5.79 19.46
C GLN A 14 15.17 -5.91 18.15
N GLY A 15 15.59 -4.77 17.64
CA GLY A 15 16.39 -4.78 16.44
C GLY A 15 15.64 -4.80 15.12
N ALA A 16 14.32 -4.63 15.10
CA ALA A 16 13.50 -4.53 13.92
C ALA A 16 12.58 -3.31 13.95
N TRP A 17 12.22 -2.81 12.78
CA TRP A 17 11.16 -1.81 12.65
C TRP A 17 9.81 -2.52 12.50
N ILE A 18 8.85 -2.12 13.34
CA ILE A 18 7.49 -2.65 13.36
C ILE A 18 6.53 -1.54 12.97
N PHE A 19 5.66 -1.81 12.02
CA PHE A 19 4.60 -0.92 11.62
C PHE A 19 3.37 -1.13 12.51
N GLN A 20 2.78 -0.03 12.99
CA GLN A 20 1.53 -0.02 13.74
C GLN A 20 0.50 0.83 13.00
N PRO A 21 -0.46 0.24 12.27
CA PRO A 21 -1.49 0.97 11.56
C PRO A 21 -2.46 1.63 12.54
N ALA A 22 -2.72 2.93 12.35
CA ALA A 22 -3.63 3.73 13.15
C ALA A 22 -4.85 4.22 12.34
N ALA A 23 -4.69 4.48 11.05
CA ALA A 23 -5.76 4.89 10.16
C ALA A 23 -5.72 4.12 8.84
N MET A 24 -6.89 3.84 8.30
CA MET A 24 -7.05 3.09 7.05
C MET A 24 -8.17 3.69 6.21
N ARG A 25 -7.93 3.85 4.92
CA ARG A 25 -8.94 4.35 3.98
C ARG A 25 -8.85 3.62 2.64
N LEU A 26 -10.00 3.26 2.11
CA LEU A 26 -10.13 2.74 0.76
C LEU A 26 -10.86 3.77 -0.10
N LEU A 27 -10.17 4.28 -1.13
CA LEU A 27 -10.79 5.07 -2.18
C LEU A 27 -11.27 4.13 -3.29
N GLN A 28 -12.54 4.26 -3.66
CA GLN A 28 -13.13 3.48 -4.73
C GLN A 28 -13.74 4.43 -5.76
N THR A 29 -13.23 4.38 -6.99
CA THR A 29 -13.85 5.10 -8.10
C THR A 29 -14.61 4.12 -8.98
N GLN A 30 -15.90 4.32 -9.14
CA GLN A 30 -16.73 3.53 -10.04
C GLN A 30 -16.92 4.25 -11.38
N GLY A 31 -17.03 3.48 -12.48
CA GLY A 31 -17.44 4.02 -13.76
C GLY A 31 -18.89 4.51 -13.68
N ASP A 32 -19.18 5.63 -14.32
CA ASP A 32 -20.54 6.09 -14.48
C ASP A 32 -21.25 5.06 -15.38
N GLY A 33 -22.27 4.38 -14.87
CA GLY A 33 -22.94 3.26 -15.56
C GLY A 33 -23.64 3.65 -16.87
N LYS A 34 -23.67 4.92 -17.23
CA LYS A 34 -24.19 5.48 -18.48
C LYS A 34 -23.15 5.38 -19.61
N LYS A 35 -22.89 4.18 -20.09
CA LYS A 35 -21.84 3.84 -21.08
C LYS A 35 -21.89 4.59 -22.42
N ARG A 36 -22.90 5.39 -22.71
CA ARG A 36 -23.08 6.06 -24.02
C ARG A 36 -22.91 7.59 -24.02
N GLU A 37 -22.96 8.24 -22.87
CA GLU A 37 -23.01 9.73 -22.81
C GLU A 37 -21.69 10.39 -22.41
N VAL A 38 -20.76 9.68 -21.75
CA VAL A 38 -19.50 10.26 -21.28
C VAL A 38 -18.31 9.73 -22.06
N ARG A 39 -17.48 10.64 -22.57
CA ARG A 39 -16.20 10.26 -23.20
C ARG A 39 -15.31 9.58 -22.19
N LYS A 40 -14.66 8.49 -22.58
CA LYS A 40 -13.76 7.71 -21.73
C LYS A 40 -12.62 8.56 -21.13
N SER A 41 -12.11 9.54 -21.87
CA SER A 41 -11.11 10.47 -21.40
C SER A 41 -11.63 11.35 -20.27
N SER A 42 -12.88 11.83 -20.36
CA SER A 42 -13.53 12.64 -19.32
C SER A 42 -13.78 11.80 -18.05
N GLU A 43 -14.16 10.56 -18.20
CA GLU A 43 -14.29 9.61 -17.09
C GLU A 43 -12.96 9.36 -16.38
N ASN A 44 -11.89 9.13 -17.15
CA ASN A 44 -10.55 8.94 -16.58
C ASN A 44 -10.06 10.17 -15.83
N LEU A 45 -10.33 11.39 -16.36
CA LEU A 45 -10.00 12.66 -15.71
C LEU A 45 -10.78 12.81 -14.38
N ARG A 46 -12.08 12.52 -14.38
CA ARG A 46 -12.90 12.57 -13.16
C ARG A 46 -12.33 11.64 -12.09
N ARG A 47 -12.08 10.38 -12.45
CA ARG A 47 -11.51 9.37 -11.54
C ARG A 47 -10.13 9.74 -11.03
N ALA A 48 -9.29 10.33 -11.88
CA ALA A 48 -7.97 10.82 -11.49
C ALA A 48 -8.09 11.93 -10.43
N ARG A 49 -9.03 12.88 -10.62
CA ARG A 49 -9.29 13.94 -9.65
C ARG A 49 -9.79 13.40 -8.31
N GLU A 50 -10.76 12.49 -8.34
CA GLU A 50 -11.30 11.86 -7.11
C GLU A 50 -10.20 11.13 -6.33
N LEU A 51 -9.33 10.37 -7.00
CA LEU A 51 -8.24 9.67 -6.35
C LEU A 51 -7.18 10.64 -5.81
N HIS A 52 -6.82 11.66 -6.59
CA HIS A 52 -5.86 12.68 -6.18
C HIS A 52 -6.36 13.44 -4.94
N GLU A 53 -7.60 13.95 -4.98
CA GLU A 53 -8.21 14.66 -3.87
C GLU A 53 -8.31 13.78 -2.62
N GLY A 54 -8.80 12.55 -2.77
CA GLY A 54 -8.93 11.63 -1.65
C GLY A 54 -7.57 11.23 -1.04
N LEU A 55 -6.50 11.11 -1.86
CA LEU A 55 -5.14 10.90 -1.37
C LEU A 55 -4.67 12.09 -0.55
N HIS A 56 -4.81 13.32 -1.08
CA HIS A 56 -4.31 14.52 -0.39
C HIS A 56 -5.08 14.81 0.89
N VAL A 57 -6.41 14.59 0.91
CA VAL A 57 -7.20 14.66 2.15
C VAL A 57 -6.67 13.67 3.20
N PHE A 58 -6.34 12.44 2.81
CA PHE A 58 -5.79 11.46 3.75
C PHE A 58 -4.39 11.84 4.25
N LEU A 59 -3.54 12.39 3.38
CA LEU A 59 -2.20 12.87 3.75
C LEU A 59 -2.25 14.10 4.67
N ASP A 60 -3.22 14.98 4.47
CA ASP A 60 -3.42 16.18 5.31
C ASP A 60 -3.95 15.81 6.70
N GLU A 61 -4.84 14.80 6.79
CA GLU A 61 -5.34 14.26 8.07
C GLU A 61 -4.27 13.48 8.82
N HIS A 62 -3.32 12.87 8.10
CA HIS A 62 -2.26 12.01 8.64
C HIS A 62 -0.92 12.39 8.01
N PRO A 63 -0.34 13.57 8.37
CA PRO A 63 0.90 14.06 7.74
C PRO A 63 2.05 13.07 7.90
N PRO A 64 2.57 12.47 6.81
CA PRO A 64 3.61 11.46 6.90
C PRO A 64 5.01 12.08 6.88
N GLU A 65 5.93 11.52 7.66
CA GLU A 65 7.37 11.77 7.49
C GLU A 65 7.95 10.97 6.32
N LEU A 66 7.33 9.85 5.96
CA LEU A 66 7.75 8.93 4.93
C LEU A 66 6.55 8.18 4.36
N VAL A 67 6.52 7.98 3.05
CA VAL A 67 5.47 7.23 2.36
C VAL A 67 6.08 6.03 1.64
N PHE A 68 5.49 4.85 1.81
CA PHE A 68 5.79 3.66 1.03
C PHE A 68 4.71 3.50 -0.04
N VAL A 69 5.12 3.33 -1.28
CA VAL A 69 4.18 3.17 -2.40
C VAL A 69 4.52 1.92 -3.21
N GLU A 70 3.53 1.09 -3.49
CA GLU A 70 3.67 0.08 -4.51
C GLU A 70 3.42 0.74 -5.87
N VAL A 71 4.47 0.82 -6.68
CA VAL A 71 4.35 1.35 -8.04
C VAL A 71 3.97 0.21 -8.97
N PRO A 72 2.76 0.27 -9.57
CA PRO A 72 2.33 -0.77 -10.47
C PRO A 72 3.20 -0.79 -11.74
N SER A 73 3.55 -1.98 -12.21
CA SER A 73 4.40 -2.17 -13.40
C SER A 73 3.72 -3.05 -14.43
N GLY A 74 3.98 -2.71 -15.70
CA GLY A 74 3.50 -3.48 -16.84
C GLY A 74 2.04 -3.19 -17.21
N ALA A 75 1.81 -2.87 -18.47
CA ALA A 75 0.47 -2.67 -19.02
C ALA A 75 0.28 -3.59 -20.23
N GLN A 76 -0.76 -4.44 -20.20
CA GLN A 76 -1.03 -5.40 -21.28
C GLN A 76 -1.77 -4.76 -22.47
N ASN A 77 -2.33 -3.56 -22.30
CA ASN A 77 -3.06 -2.84 -23.33
C ASN A 77 -3.15 -1.34 -23.01
N ALA A 78 -3.58 -0.54 -23.99
CA ALA A 78 -3.66 0.93 -23.86
C ALA A 78 -4.54 1.41 -22.68
N ASN A 79 -5.61 0.68 -22.33
CA ASN A 79 -6.46 1.05 -21.20
C ASN A 79 -5.73 0.80 -19.85
N ALA A 80 -5.02 -0.31 -19.74
CA ALA A 80 -4.20 -0.61 -18.59
C ALA A 80 -3.05 0.41 -18.46
N ALA A 81 -2.42 0.79 -19.59
CA ALA A 81 -1.39 1.82 -19.64
C ALA A 81 -1.90 3.19 -19.15
N MET A 82 -3.11 3.59 -19.57
CA MET A 82 -3.74 4.82 -19.10
C MET A 82 -3.99 4.78 -17.58
N GLY A 83 -4.54 3.67 -17.08
CA GLY A 83 -4.77 3.47 -15.64
C GLY A 83 -3.48 3.52 -14.82
N LEU A 84 -2.42 2.91 -15.35
CA LEU A 84 -1.08 2.95 -14.78
C LEU A 84 -0.53 4.39 -14.75
N GLY A 85 -0.61 5.11 -15.87
CA GLY A 85 -0.17 6.50 -15.95
C GLY A 85 -0.89 7.42 -14.95
N ILE A 86 -2.20 7.23 -14.78
CA ILE A 86 -2.99 7.95 -13.77
C ILE A 86 -2.47 7.62 -12.36
N ALA A 87 -2.28 6.35 -12.03
CA ALA A 87 -1.79 5.94 -10.72
C ALA A 87 -0.40 6.52 -10.42
N VAL A 88 0.54 6.42 -11.37
CA VAL A 88 1.90 6.98 -11.23
C VAL A 88 1.85 8.50 -11.08
N GLY A 89 1.01 9.18 -11.87
CA GLY A 89 0.85 10.64 -11.76
C GLY A 89 0.30 11.08 -10.40
N ILE A 90 -0.65 10.34 -9.84
CA ILE A 90 -1.21 10.61 -8.51
C ILE A 90 -0.14 10.35 -7.43
N LEU A 91 0.58 9.23 -7.49
CA LEU A 91 1.67 8.94 -6.55
C LEU A 91 2.80 9.97 -6.65
N GLY A 92 3.13 10.44 -7.87
CA GLY A 92 4.11 11.49 -8.11
C GLY A 92 3.72 12.88 -7.56
N SER A 93 2.47 13.08 -7.16
CA SER A 93 2.02 14.33 -6.51
C SER A 93 2.27 14.36 -5.00
N ILE A 94 2.73 13.26 -4.40
CA ILE A 94 3.05 13.18 -2.98
C ILE A 94 4.30 14.03 -2.71
N ARG A 95 4.19 14.95 -1.75
CA ARG A 95 5.28 15.88 -1.39
C ARG A 95 6.22 15.34 -0.33
N ALA A 96 5.77 14.40 0.48
CA ALA A 96 6.61 13.72 1.47
C ALA A 96 7.65 12.81 0.78
N PRO A 97 8.77 12.49 1.43
CA PRO A 97 9.70 11.49 0.93
C PRO A 97 9.00 10.16 0.63
N VAL A 98 9.29 9.58 -0.53
CA VAL A 98 8.65 8.35 -1.01
C VAL A 98 9.70 7.24 -1.14
N ILE A 99 9.37 6.06 -0.64
CA ILE A 99 10.08 4.82 -0.93
C ILE A 99 9.20 3.97 -1.85
N GLU A 100 9.71 3.71 -3.05
CA GLU A 100 9.07 2.82 -3.99
C GLU A 100 9.30 1.37 -3.59
N VAL A 101 8.23 0.58 -3.62
CA VAL A 101 8.24 -0.86 -3.35
C VAL A 101 7.74 -1.57 -4.59
N ALA A 102 8.55 -2.46 -5.13
CA ALA A 102 8.13 -3.23 -6.29
C ALA A 102 7.13 -4.33 -5.88
N PRO A 103 6.16 -4.68 -6.74
CA PRO A 103 5.21 -5.76 -6.45
C PRO A 103 5.87 -7.10 -6.10
N ILE A 104 7.06 -7.35 -6.64
CA ILE A 104 7.85 -8.55 -6.33
C ILE A 104 8.40 -8.53 -4.90
N GLU A 105 8.70 -7.35 -4.34
CA GLU A 105 9.17 -7.21 -2.96
C GLU A 105 8.05 -7.51 -1.98
N VAL A 106 6.83 -7.05 -2.26
CA VAL A 106 5.64 -7.40 -1.48
C VAL A 106 5.40 -8.92 -1.52
N LYS A 107 5.46 -9.55 -2.69
CA LYS A 107 5.29 -11.00 -2.84
C LYS A 107 6.34 -11.80 -2.05
N ARG A 108 7.57 -11.32 -1.97
CA ARG A 108 8.66 -11.98 -1.23
C ARG A 108 8.42 -12.06 0.27
N LEU A 109 7.51 -11.27 0.84
CA LEU A 109 7.08 -11.42 2.23
C LEU A 109 6.37 -12.77 2.47
N PHE A 110 5.66 -13.28 1.45
CA PHE A 110 4.79 -14.45 1.56
C PHE A 110 5.35 -15.70 0.90
N THR A 111 6.22 -15.55 -0.09
CA THR A 111 6.83 -16.68 -0.82
C THR A 111 8.22 -16.31 -1.36
N PRO A 112 9.25 -17.17 -1.10
CA PRO A 112 10.58 -16.96 -1.66
C PRO A 112 10.66 -17.25 -3.16
N ARG A 113 9.71 -17.99 -3.74
CA ARG A 113 9.76 -18.53 -5.11
C ARG A 113 8.96 -17.75 -6.14
N GLN A 114 8.52 -16.53 -5.87
CA GLN A 114 7.72 -15.71 -6.81
C GLN A 114 6.39 -16.39 -7.27
N GLU A 115 5.90 -17.35 -6.51
CA GLU A 115 4.62 -18.01 -6.77
C GLU A 115 3.46 -17.03 -6.57
N MET A 116 2.31 -17.37 -7.15
CA MET A 116 1.11 -16.59 -6.95
C MET A 116 0.66 -16.72 -5.48
N VAL A 117 0.62 -15.61 -4.77
CA VAL A 117 0.12 -15.56 -3.39
C VAL A 117 -1.39 -15.37 -3.42
N PRO A 118 -2.19 -16.30 -2.87
CA PRO A 118 -3.63 -16.12 -2.77
C PRO A 118 -3.96 -14.85 -1.95
N LYS A 119 -4.87 -14.02 -2.44
CA LYS A 119 -5.31 -12.79 -1.76
C LYS A 119 -5.73 -13.03 -0.31
N MET A 120 -6.44 -14.11 -0.05
CA MET A 120 -6.87 -14.49 1.29
C MET A 120 -5.70 -14.73 2.27
N ARG A 121 -4.53 -15.14 1.76
CA ARG A 121 -3.33 -15.30 2.59
C ARG A 121 -2.80 -13.96 3.08
N ILE A 122 -2.80 -12.94 2.23
CA ILE A 122 -2.37 -11.58 2.58
C ILE A 122 -3.36 -10.97 3.59
N ILE A 123 -4.66 -11.11 3.34
CA ILE A 123 -5.71 -10.62 4.24
C ILE A 123 -5.58 -11.28 5.62
N LYS A 124 -5.47 -12.62 5.65
CA LYS A 124 -5.34 -13.36 6.91
C LYS A 124 -4.10 -12.92 7.68
N TRP A 125 -2.94 -12.85 7.02
CA TRP A 125 -1.71 -12.36 7.62
C TRP A 125 -1.88 -10.98 8.23
N ALA A 126 -2.49 -10.04 7.50
CA ALA A 126 -2.71 -8.68 7.99
C ALA A 126 -3.65 -8.64 9.21
N TYR A 127 -4.69 -9.47 9.21
CA TYR A 127 -5.61 -9.58 10.35
C TYR A 127 -4.97 -10.19 11.58
N ASP A 128 -4.09 -11.18 11.39
CA ASP A 128 -3.35 -11.81 12.48
C ASP A 128 -2.29 -10.85 13.05
N ALA A 129 -1.63 -10.07 12.19
CA ALA A 129 -0.63 -9.08 12.60
C ALA A 129 -1.26 -7.87 13.34
N TRP A 130 -2.42 -7.40 12.87
CA TRP A 130 -3.10 -6.22 13.42
C TRP A 130 -4.60 -6.46 13.64
N PRO A 131 -4.97 -7.31 14.62
CA PRO A 131 -6.36 -7.69 14.84
C PRO A 131 -7.27 -6.51 15.23
N HIS A 132 -6.69 -5.47 15.82
CA HIS A 132 -7.41 -4.27 16.30
C HIS A 132 -7.28 -3.05 15.38
N ALA A 133 -6.61 -3.18 14.22
CA ALA A 133 -6.55 -2.09 13.25
C ALA A 133 -7.97 -1.74 12.73
N PRO A 134 -8.19 -0.51 12.25
CA PRO A 134 -9.51 -0.03 11.82
C PRO A 134 -9.92 -0.60 10.46
N TRP A 135 -10.04 -1.92 10.37
CA TRP A 135 -10.48 -2.65 9.18
C TRP A 135 -11.91 -2.28 8.80
N LEU A 136 -12.17 -2.22 7.49
CA LEU A 136 -13.52 -1.98 6.98
C LEU A 136 -14.47 -3.10 7.40
N THR A 137 -15.62 -2.72 7.95
CA THR A 137 -16.67 -3.65 8.35
C THR A 137 -18.01 -3.29 7.72
N HIS A 138 -18.83 -4.30 7.49
CA HIS A 138 -20.22 -4.17 7.10
C HIS A 138 -21.06 -5.14 7.93
N GLY A 139 -22.08 -4.63 8.65
CA GLY A 139 -22.87 -5.45 9.58
C GLY A 139 -22.01 -6.14 10.66
N GLY A 140 -20.95 -5.49 11.16
CA GLY A 140 -20.04 -6.02 12.17
C GLY A 140 -19.04 -7.08 11.65
N LYS A 141 -19.06 -7.42 10.35
CA LYS A 141 -18.13 -8.37 9.74
C LYS A 141 -17.12 -7.64 8.85
N ARG A 142 -15.87 -8.08 8.87
CA ARG A 142 -14.81 -7.57 7.99
C ARG A 142 -15.17 -7.83 6.53
N THR A 143 -14.93 -6.84 5.64
CA THR A 143 -15.26 -6.93 4.21
C THR A 143 -14.10 -7.45 3.38
N LEU A 144 -14.39 -8.00 2.18
CA LEU A 144 -13.36 -8.40 1.23
C LEU A 144 -12.56 -7.21 0.68
N ASN A 145 -13.12 -6.01 0.71
CA ASN A 145 -12.42 -4.78 0.31
C ASN A 145 -11.16 -4.49 1.15
N ASN A 146 -11.04 -5.14 2.31
CA ASN A 146 -9.83 -5.09 3.12
C ASN A 146 -8.60 -5.71 2.41
N GLU A 147 -8.76 -6.40 1.28
CA GLU A 147 -7.62 -6.86 0.48
C GLU A 147 -6.69 -5.69 0.13
N HIS A 148 -7.25 -4.55 -0.29
CA HIS A 148 -6.47 -3.37 -0.68
C HIS A 148 -5.77 -2.70 0.51
N LEU A 149 -6.36 -2.78 1.70
CA LEU A 149 -5.74 -2.29 2.93
C LEU A 149 -4.66 -3.23 3.44
N ALA A 150 -4.86 -4.54 3.29
CA ALA A 150 -3.85 -5.55 3.61
C ALA A 150 -2.64 -5.44 2.68
N ASP A 151 -2.88 -5.20 1.38
CA ASP A 151 -1.81 -4.94 0.40
C ASP A 151 -1.03 -3.66 0.76
N ALA A 152 -1.71 -2.58 1.18
CA ALA A 152 -1.05 -1.37 1.64
C ALA A 152 -0.19 -1.60 2.89
N CYS A 153 -0.68 -2.38 3.87
CA CYS A 153 0.13 -2.79 5.02
C CYS A 153 1.35 -3.63 4.61
N ALA A 154 1.16 -4.56 3.68
CA ALA A 154 2.25 -5.40 3.15
C ALA A 154 3.30 -4.56 2.41
N THR A 155 2.87 -3.51 1.68
CA THR A 155 3.76 -2.56 1.03
C THR A 155 4.65 -1.85 2.05
N VAL A 156 4.10 -1.37 3.17
CA VAL A 156 4.92 -0.78 4.24
C VAL A 156 5.94 -1.79 4.76
N VAL A 157 5.50 -3.01 5.13
CA VAL A 157 6.40 -4.04 5.69
C VAL A 157 7.49 -4.44 4.69
N ALA A 158 7.16 -4.57 3.40
CA ALA A 158 8.16 -4.82 2.35
C ALA A 158 9.13 -3.65 2.22
N GLY A 159 8.64 -2.42 2.31
CA GLY A 159 9.46 -1.21 2.25
C GLY A 159 10.49 -1.10 3.35
N LEU A 160 10.17 -1.56 4.57
CA LEU A 160 11.08 -1.54 5.73
C LEU A 160 12.36 -2.39 5.54
N VAL A 161 12.34 -3.35 4.63
CA VAL A 161 13.51 -4.21 4.35
C VAL A 161 14.27 -3.79 3.10
N THR A 162 13.82 -2.77 2.37
CA THR A 162 14.47 -2.27 1.17
C THR A 162 15.83 -1.64 1.47
N PRO A 163 16.77 -1.69 0.51
CA PRO A 163 18.04 -0.95 0.62
C PRO A 163 17.83 0.55 0.82
N THR A 164 16.84 1.13 0.15
CA THR A 164 16.50 2.57 0.23
C THR A 164 16.13 2.97 1.65
N PHE A 165 15.27 2.20 2.33
CA PHE A 165 14.90 2.48 3.72
C PHE A 165 16.12 2.39 4.65
N LYS A 166 16.97 1.37 4.48
CA LYS A 166 18.19 1.21 5.28
C LYS A 166 19.16 2.37 5.09
N GLN A 167 19.34 2.84 3.85
CA GLN A 167 20.16 4.01 3.55
C GLN A 167 19.60 5.27 4.19
N LEU A 168 18.28 5.48 4.15
CA LEU A 168 17.63 6.60 4.79
C LEU A 168 17.86 6.60 6.31
N LEU A 169 17.76 5.43 6.95
CA LEU A 169 18.05 5.28 8.39
C LEU A 169 19.50 5.60 8.72
N ALA A 170 20.44 5.12 7.92
CA ALA A 170 21.87 5.39 8.11
C ALA A 170 22.17 6.90 8.01
N LEU A 171 21.55 7.59 7.05
CA LEU A 171 21.69 9.05 6.89
C LEU A 171 21.08 9.83 8.07
N ARG A 172 20.05 9.32 8.72
CA ARG A 172 19.44 9.93 9.92
C ARG A 172 20.20 9.61 11.21
N GLY A 173 21.32 8.87 11.15
CA GLY A 173 22.11 8.46 12.32
C GLY A 173 21.41 7.41 13.19
N ALA A 174 20.35 6.79 12.66
CA ALA A 174 19.76 5.63 13.31
C ALA A 174 20.68 4.42 13.11
N HIS A 175 21.14 3.79 14.20
CA HIS A 175 21.95 2.57 14.13
C HIS A 175 21.19 1.51 13.32
N GLU A 176 21.93 0.82 12.44
CA GLU A 176 21.39 -0.36 11.76
C GLU A 176 20.95 -1.36 12.83
N VAL A 177 19.65 -1.57 12.88
CA VAL A 177 19.10 -2.59 13.74
C VAL A 177 19.05 -3.87 12.90
N PRO A 178 19.85 -4.92 13.23
CA PRO A 178 19.83 -6.16 12.48
C PRO A 178 18.43 -6.74 12.45
N LEU A 179 17.91 -7.06 11.27
CA LEU A 179 16.64 -7.79 11.16
C LEU A 179 16.84 -9.17 11.78
N PRO A 180 16.12 -9.55 12.84
CA PRO A 180 16.21 -10.89 13.39
C PRO A 180 15.82 -11.90 12.31
N SER A 181 16.64 -12.92 12.13
CA SER A 181 16.42 -14.03 11.19
C SER A 181 15.08 -14.73 11.43
N THR A 182 14.53 -14.60 12.63
CA THR A 182 13.23 -15.13 13.07
C THR A 182 12.01 -14.37 12.52
N ALA A 183 12.16 -13.11 12.12
CA ALA A 183 11.03 -12.36 11.51
C ALA A 183 10.64 -12.96 10.15
N ARG A 184 11.60 -13.49 9.39
CA ARG A 184 11.31 -14.23 8.15
C ARG A 184 10.56 -15.56 8.39
N ARG A 185 10.82 -16.25 9.49
CA ARG A 185 10.16 -17.53 9.79
C ARG A 185 8.70 -17.37 10.21
N ARG A 186 8.35 -16.38 11.03
CA ARG A 186 6.96 -16.12 11.46
C ARG A 186 6.03 -15.61 10.38
N LEU A 187 6.58 -15.09 9.27
CA LEU A 187 5.79 -14.70 8.10
C LEU A 187 5.49 -15.89 7.17
N LEU A 188 6.16 -17.04 7.38
CA LEU A 188 6.06 -18.23 6.53
C LEU A 188 5.34 -19.42 7.22
N GLU A 189 5.10 -19.35 8.54
CA GLU A 189 4.25 -20.26 9.31
C GLU A 189 2.82 -19.73 9.46
#